data_29c54bd72e9c82806606e480cfc852e7
#
_entry.id   29c54bd72e9c82806606e480cfc852e7
#
_cell.length_a   1.000
_cell.length_b   1.000
_cell.length_c   1.000
_cell.angle_alpha   90.00
_cell.angle_beta   90.00
_cell.angle_gamma   90.00
#
_symmetry.space_group_name_H-M   'P 1'
#
loop_
_entity.id
_entity.type
_entity.pdbx_description
1 polymer ?
#
loop_
_entity_poly.entity_id
_entity_poly.type
_entity_poly.pdbx_seq_one_letter_code
_entity_poly.pdbx_strand_id
1 'polypeptide(L)'
;MLRVGHKGADKIVPGNSVESFRAAVEVGVDVIEFDVLRPPEDFADGSDWRRAQAGPARGGAPILVAHDWGAARRANEPLTLDRALDAFTEPPLDRVKIDLDIKIRGREDEIVEAVRSRGLSERTMTSGTEIPTIRMLGELAPELSRGWTMPRVSRDWTKSRIGKPLVLAGMATLRARLPRRVRNEAPLLGVESIWIHHGLASSALATAAHDSGCTLIAWTVDEAPRMRELAAMGVDGICTNDPRLFAHLQG
;
A
#
# COMPACT_ATOMS: atom_id res chain seq x y z
N MET A 1 1.84 8.83 15.90
CA MET A 1 1.99 7.67 14.99
C MET A 1 0.80 7.63 14.05
N LEU A 2 1.03 7.55 12.74
CA LEU A 2 0.00 7.53 11.70
C LEU A 2 -0.76 6.18 11.73
N ARG A 3 -2.08 6.25 11.81
CA ARG A 3 -2.96 5.07 11.86
C ARG A 3 -3.49 4.79 10.46
N VAL A 4 -3.05 3.68 9.86
CA VAL A 4 -3.44 3.32 8.49
C VAL A 4 -4.33 2.09 8.51
N GLY A 5 -5.51 2.21 7.91
CA GLY A 5 -6.44 1.08 7.69
C GLY A 5 -6.09 0.35 6.40
N HIS A 6 -5.63 -0.89 6.49
CA HIS A 6 -5.28 -1.75 5.37
C HIS A 6 -6.54 -2.21 4.65
N LYS A 7 -6.69 -1.84 3.39
CA LYS A 7 -7.91 -2.06 2.60
C LYS A 7 -9.17 -1.47 3.30
N GLY A 8 -8.98 -0.43 4.09
CA GLY A 8 -9.95 0.06 5.05
C GLY A 8 -9.83 -0.62 6.40
N ALA A 9 -10.76 -1.47 6.78
CA ALA A 9 -10.81 -2.22 8.04
C ALA A 9 -11.13 -3.70 7.77
N ASP A 10 -10.24 -4.40 7.06
CA ASP A 10 -10.46 -5.73 6.47
C ASP A 10 -10.88 -6.82 7.48
N LYS A 11 -10.53 -6.66 8.78
CA LYS A 11 -11.00 -7.55 9.86
C LYS A 11 -12.34 -7.16 10.49
N ILE A 12 -12.93 -6.05 10.08
CA ILE A 12 -14.26 -5.61 10.53
C ILE A 12 -15.28 -5.84 9.41
N VAL A 13 -14.96 -5.40 8.21
CA VAL A 13 -15.76 -5.57 6.99
C VAL A 13 -14.79 -5.97 5.87
N PRO A 14 -15.16 -6.87 4.96
CA PRO A 14 -14.29 -7.26 3.85
C PRO A 14 -13.63 -6.07 3.15
N GLY A 15 -12.31 -6.08 3.10
CA GLY A 15 -11.49 -4.98 2.60
C GLY A 15 -11.67 -4.68 1.11
N ASN A 16 -11.09 -3.55 0.67
CA ASN A 16 -11.25 -3.06 -0.69
C ASN A 16 -12.74 -2.82 -1.07
N SER A 17 -13.53 -2.35 -0.10
CA SER A 17 -14.93 -1.99 -0.25
C SER A 17 -15.23 -0.64 0.43
N VAL A 18 -16.24 0.08 -0.06
CA VAL A 18 -16.65 1.36 0.53
C VAL A 18 -17.11 1.19 1.99
N GLU A 19 -17.74 0.07 2.30
CA GLU A 19 -18.16 -0.31 3.65
C GLU A 19 -16.96 -0.47 4.58
N SER A 20 -15.88 -1.09 4.11
CA SER A 20 -14.63 -1.22 4.87
C SER A 20 -13.95 0.13 5.10
N PHE A 21 -14.01 1.04 4.12
CA PHE A 21 -13.49 2.40 4.26
C PHE A 21 -14.27 3.19 5.32
N ARG A 22 -15.60 3.10 5.31
CA ARG A 22 -16.45 3.73 6.35
C ARG A 22 -16.17 3.17 7.74
N ALA A 23 -16.09 1.85 7.87
CA ALA A 23 -15.73 1.21 9.14
C ALA A 23 -14.37 1.66 9.68
N ALA A 24 -13.39 1.87 8.79
CA ALA A 24 -12.08 2.38 9.19
C ALA A 24 -12.16 3.82 9.74
N VAL A 25 -12.94 4.69 9.11
CA VAL A 25 -13.16 6.07 9.59
C VAL A 25 -13.90 6.09 10.93
N GLU A 26 -14.89 5.22 11.12
CA GLU A 26 -15.61 5.09 12.41
C GLU A 26 -14.67 4.71 13.56
N VAL A 27 -13.66 3.88 13.31
CA VAL A 27 -12.62 3.55 14.30
C VAL A 27 -11.61 4.68 14.47
N GLY A 28 -11.50 5.59 13.52
CA GLY A 28 -10.66 6.79 13.60
C GLY A 28 -9.25 6.58 13.04
N VAL A 29 -9.12 6.01 11.84
CA VAL A 29 -7.85 6.00 11.10
C VAL A 29 -7.52 7.37 10.52
N ASP A 30 -6.24 7.62 10.27
CA ASP A 30 -5.75 8.85 9.64
C ASP A 30 -5.64 8.71 8.11
N VAL A 31 -5.38 7.48 7.64
CA VAL A 31 -5.25 7.12 6.23
C VAL A 31 -5.99 5.82 5.96
N ILE A 32 -6.65 5.74 4.82
CA ILE A 32 -7.17 4.48 4.26
C ILE A 32 -6.26 4.10 3.11
N GLU A 33 -5.62 2.93 3.23
CA GLU A 33 -4.89 2.30 2.13
C GLU A 33 -5.83 1.35 1.40
N PHE A 34 -5.76 1.32 0.08
CA PHE A 34 -6.41 0.30 -0.73
C PHE A 34 -5.68 -0.02 -2.02
N ASP A 35 -5.89 -1.24 -2.48
CA ASP A 35 -5.20 -1.82 -3.64
C ASP A 35 -5.77 -1.31 -4.96
N VAL A 36 -4.93 -0.75 -5.83
CA VAL A 36 -5.30 -0.33 -7.18
C VAL A 36 -4.74 -1.32 -8.19
N LEU A 37 -5.65 -2.00 -8.89
CA LEU A 37 -5.34 -3.09 -9.79
C LEU A 37 -5.81 -2.79 -11.21
N ARG A 38 -4.87 -2.70 -12.14
CA ARG A 38 -5.17 -2.68 -13.57
C ARG A 38 -5.69 -4.05 -14.00
N PRO A 39 -6.85 -4.16 -14.68
CA PRO A 39 -7.26 -5.43 -15.27
C PRO A 39 -6.29 -5.85 -16.38
N PRO A 40 -6.10 -7.15 -16.63
CA PRO A 40 -5.39 -7.63 -17.82
C PRO A 40 -6.19 -7.31 -19.08
N GLU A 41 -5.53 -7.25 -20.23
CA GLU A 41 -6.17 -7.01 -21.54
C GLU A 41 -7.23 -8.08 -21.85
N ASP A 42 -6.97 -9.30 -21.40
CA ASP A 42 -7.81 -10.49 -21.56
C ASP A 42 -8.34 -11.00 -20.19
N PHE A 43 -9.01 -10.13 -19.45
CA PHE A 43 -9.52 -10.43 -18.10
C PHE A 43 -10.31 -11.75 -18.02
N ALA A 44 -10.75 -12.32 -19.17
CA ALA A 44 -11.55 -13.53 -19.24
C ALA A 44 -10.76 -14.84 -19.12
N ASP A 45 -9.45 -14.89 -19.40
CA ASP A 45 -8.77 -16.16 -19.67
C ASP A 45 -7.84 -16.71 -18.57
N GLY A 46 -7.67 -16.01 -17.46
CA GLY A 46 -6.91 -16.56 -16.35
C GLY A 46 -5.39 -16.51 -16.47
N SER A 47 -4.86 -15.76 -17.42
CA SER A 47 -3.42 -15.64 -17.64
C SER A 47 -2.66 -15.13 -16.40
N ASP A 48 -1.42 -15.61 -16.25
CA ASP A 48 -0.53 -15.29 -15.14
C ASP A 48 -0.29 -13.78 -15.06
N TRP A 49 -0.75 -13.13 -13.98
CA TRP A 49 -0.55 -11.71 -13.70
C TRP A 49 0.91 -11.24 -13.87
N ARG A 50 1.90 -12.16 -13.75
CA ARG A 50 3.31 -11.87 -13.97
C ARG A 50 3.64 -11.58 -15.42
N ARG A 51 2.90 -12.13 -16.38
CA ARG A 51 3.06 -11.85 -17.82
C ARG A 51 2.41 -10.52 -18.20
N ALA A 52 1.28 -10.18 -17.58
CA ALA A 52 0.60 -8.91 -17.81
C ALA A 52 1.38 -7.67 -17.30
N GLN A 53 2.41 -7.86 -16.46
CA GLN A 53 3.31 -6.77 -16.05
C GLN A 53 4.19 -6.24 -17.19
N ALA A 54 4.26 -6.92 -18.34
CA ALA A 54 5.25 -6.64 -19.38
C ALA A 54 4.81 -5.63 -20.44
N GLY A 55 3.55 -5.16 -20.46
CA GLY A 55 3.07 -4.28 -21.52
C GLY A 55 2.16 -3.14 -21.05
N PRO A 56 2.08 -2.03 -21.78
CA PRO A 56 1.09 -0.99 -21.54
C PRO A 56 -0.28 -1.51 -21.98
N ALA A 57 -1.17 -1.84 -21.03
CA ALA A 57 -2.56 -2.07 -21.37
C ALA A 57 -3.27 -0.72 -21.48
N ARG A 58 -3.54 -0.31 -22.69
CA ARG A 58 -4.55 0.70 -23.01
C ARG A 58 -5.81 -0.06 -23.42
N GLY A 59 -6.72 -0.25 -22.50
CA GLY A 59 -7.97 -0.96 -22.77
C GLY A 59 -9.11 -0.37 -21.95
N GLY A 60 -10.30 -0.30 -22.53
CA GLY A 60 -11.49 0.31 -21.96
C GLY A 60 -12.09 -0.38 -20.71
N ALA A 61 -11.41 -1.37 -20.11
CA ALA A 61 -11.85 -1.98 -18.87
C ALA A 61 -11.53 -1.08 -17.67
N PRO A 62 -12.43 -0.94 -16.66
CA PRO A 62 -12.21 -0.07 -15.53
C PRO A 62 -11.02 -0.54 -14.67
N ILE A 63 -10.31 0.40 -14.06
CA ILE A 63 -9.32 0.09 -13.01
C ILE A 63 -10.09 -0.40 -11.79
N LEU A 64 -9.61 -1.47 -11.16
CA LEU A 64 -10.29 -2.15 -10.06
C LEU A 64 -9.63 -1.85 -8.71
N VAL A 65 -10.42 -1.97 -7.66
CA VAL A 65 -9.94 -1.96 -6.28
C VAL A 65 -9.90 -3.40 -5.79
N ALA A 66 -8.74 -4.05 -5.92
CA ALA A 66 -8.55 -5.44 -5.56
C ALA A 66 -7.06 -5.76 -5.39
N HIS A 67 -6.73 -6.68 -4.48
CA HIS A 67 -5.34 -7.08 -4.22
C HIS A 67 -4.71 -7.84 -5.40
N ASP A 68 -5.47 -8.67 -6.05
CA ASP A 68 -5.07 -9.49 -7.19
C ASP A 68 -6.28 -9.86 -8.05
N TRP A 69 -6.03 -10.39 -9.23
CA TRP A 69 -7.11 -10.80 -10.14
C TRP A 69 -7.97 -11.95 -9.62
N GLY A 70 -7.41 -12.80 -8.76
CA GLY A 70 -8.19 -13.84 -8.09
C GLY A 70 -9.23 -13.24 -7.15
N ALA A 71 -8.85 -12.21 -6.38
CA ALA A 71 -9.76 -11.48 -5.52
C ALA A 71 -10.85 -10.75 -6.35
N ALA A 72 -10.44 -10.05 -7.41
CA ALA A 72 -11.36 -9.36 -8.30
C ALA A 72 -12.40 -10.30 -8.94
N ARG A 73 -11.98 -11.52 -9.34
CA ARG A 73 -12.90 -12.51 -9.91
C ARG A 73 -13.85 -13.15 -8.90
N ARG A 74 -13.47 -13.23 -7.64
CA ARG A 74 -14.34 -13.76 -6.57
C ARG A 74 -15.41 -12.75 -6.14
N ALA A 75 -15.19 -11.47 -6.38
CA ALA A 75 -16.18 -10.46 -6.14
C ALA A 75 -17.26 -10.51 -7.23
N ASN A 76 -18.54 -10.57 -6.84
CA ASN A 76 -19.66 -10.52 -7.78
C ASN A 76 -19.66 -9.21 -8.58
N GLU A 77 -19.36 -8.11 -7.91
CA GLU A 77 -19.16 -6.78 -8.50
C GLU A 77 -17.89 -6.17 -7.87
N PRO A 78 -16.73 -6.29 -8.53
CA PRO A 78 -15.51 -5.67 -8.02
C PRO A 78 -15.66 -4.15 -8.00
N LEU A 79 -15.22 -3.52 -6.92
CA LEU A 79 -15.22 -2.06 -6.80
C LEU A 79 -14.26 -1.49 -7.84
N THR A 80 -14.69 -0.48 -8.59
CA THR A 80 -13.82 0.25 -9.50
C THR A 80 -13.13 1.41 -8.79
N LEU A 81 -11.98 1.85 -9.32
CA LEU A 81 -11.26 3.02 -8.79
C LEU A 81 -12.16 4.26 -8.77
N ASP A 82 -12.92 4.49 -9.86
CA ASP A 82 -13.83 5.62 -9.95
C ASP A 82 -14.86 5.62 -8.82
N ARG A 83 -15.56 4.51 -8.62
CA ARG A 83 -16.55 4.39 -7.53
C ARG A 83 -15.93 4.52 -6.14
N ALA A 84 -14.71 4.02 -5.96
CA ALA A 84 -13.99 4.20 -4.71
C ALA A 84 -13.68 5.68 -4.46
N LEU A 85 -13.10 6.37 -5.44
CA LEU A 85 -12.74 7.79 -5.33
C LEU A 85 -13.99 8.68 -5.20
N ASP A 86 -15.10 8.37 -5.88
CA ASP A 86 -16.38 9.07 -5.69
C ASP A 86 -16.84 9.00 -4.23
N ALA A 87 -16.73 7.84 -3.58
CA ALA A 87 -17.07 7.71 -2.17
C ALA A 87 -16.22 8.61 -1.25
N PHE A 88 -14.96 8.87 -1.62
CA PHE A 88 -14.09 9.79 -0.85
C PHE A 88 -14.42 11.26 -1.05
N THR A 89 -15.32 11.64 -1.96
CA THR A 89 -15.80 13.03 -2.08
C THR A 89 -16.93 13.37 -1.11
N GLU A 90 -17.47 12.38 -0.40
CA GLU A 90 -18.64 12.52 0.47
C GLU A 90 -18.35 12.10 1.92
N PRO A 91 -19.09 12.65 2.91
CA PRO A 91 -19.03 12.21 4.30
C PRO A 91 -19.40 10.72 4.46
N PRO A 92 -18.75 9.98 5.37
CA PRO A 92 -17.71 10.43 6.30
C PRO A 92 -16.28 10.35 5.75
N LEU A 93 -16.11 10.01 4.45
CA LEU A 93 -14.80 9.73 3.83
C LEU A 93 -14.11 11.01 3.31
N ASP A 94 -14.81 12.15 3.28
CA ASP A 94 -14.35 13.41 2.69
C ASP A 94 -13.17 14.08 3.41
N ARG A 95 -12.77 13.57 4.59
CA ARG A 95 -11.70 14.15 5.42
C ARG A 95 -10.51 13.22 5.67
N VAL A 96 -10.65 11.93 5.40
CA VAL A 96 -9.58 10.95 5.60
C VAL A 96 -8.57 10.99 4.46
N LYS A 97 -7.30 10.78 4.75
CA LYS A 97 -6.27 10.64 3.70
C LYS A 97 -6.39 9.29 3.01
N ILE A 98 -5.90 9.23 1.78
CA ILE A 98 -5.97 8.05 0.92
C ILE A 98 -4.55 7.62 0.56
N ASP A 99 -4.27 6.32 0.61
CA ASP A 99 -3.12 5.72 -0.05
C ASP A 99 -3.58 4.73 -1.13
N LEU A 100 -3.14 4.96 -2.35
CA LEU A 100 -3.38 4.10 -3.50
C LEU A 100 -2.17 3.17 -3.67
N ASP A 101 -2.27 1.92 -3.21
CA ASP A 101 -1.21 0.93 -3.44
C ASP A 101 -1.33 0.35 -4.87
N ILE A 102 -0.50 0.85 -5.78
CA ILE A 102 -0.54 0.49 -7.20
C ILE A 102 0.15 -0.85 -7.42
N LYS A 103 -0.64 -1.87 -7.70
CA LYS A 103 -0.18 -3.26 -7.81
C LYS A 103 0.51 -3.57 -9.13
N ILE A 104 0.08 -2.95 -10.22
CA ILE A 104 0.56 -3.23 -11.56
C ILE A 104 0.76 -1.92 -12.31
N ARG A 105 1.92 -1.74 -12.92
CA ARG A 105 2.26 -0.58 -13.74
C ARG A 105 1.39 -0.50 -15.01
N GLY A 106 1.31 0.67 -15.56
CA GLY A 106 0.51 1.04 -16.72
C GLY A 106 -0.81 1.66 -16.30
N ARG A 107 -1.26 2.66 -17.04
CA ARG A 107 -2.44 3.48 -16.75
C ARG A 107 -2.26 4.41 -15.53
N GLU A 108 -1.01 4.77 -15.18
CA GLU A 108 -0.72 5.74 -14.12
C GLU A 108 -1.33 7.11 -14.43
N ASP A 109 -1.39 7.50 -15.69
CA ASP A 109 -2.04 8.71 -16.19
C ASP A 109 -3.55 8.72 -15.87
N GLU A 110 -4.22 7.59 -16.07
CA GLU A 110 -5.65 7.45 -15.76
C GLU A 110 -5.91 7.49 -14.25
N ILE A 111 -5.02 6.88 -13.44
CA ILE A 111 -5.13 6.95 -11.97
C ILE A 111 -4.99 8.40 -11.49
N VAL A 112 -4.00 9.13 -12.01
CA VAL A 112 -3.76 10.53 -11.70
C VAL A 112 -4.95 11.40 -12.09
N GLU A 113 -5.49 11.21 -13.30
CA GLU A 113 -6.66 11.95 -13.78
C GLU A 113 -7.90 11.66 -12.92
N ALA A 114 -8.12 10.41 -12.51
CA ALA A 114 -9.21 10.03 -11.64
C ALA A 114 -9.15 10.72 -10.27
N VAL A 115 -7.96 10.93 -9.72
CA VAL A 115 -7.71 11.66 -8.48
C VAL A 115 -7.92 13.16 -8.68
N ARG A 116 -7.35 13.74 -9.73
CA ARG A 116 -7.40 15.18 -10.02
C ARG A 116 -8.80 15.68 -10.33
N SER A 117 -9.52 14.96 -11.16
CA SER A 117 -10.91 15.35 -11.55
C SER A 117 -11.86 15.41 -10.37
N ARG A 118 -11.54 14.77 -9.25
CA ARG A 118 -12.31 14.78 -8.01
C ARG A 118 -11.78 15.75 -6.94
N GLY A 119 -10.70 16.47 -7.23
CA GLY A 119 -10.07 17.38 -6.26
C GLY A 119 -9.44 16.67 -5.06
N LEU A 120 -8.98 15.43 -5.23
CA LEU A 120 -8.47 14.60 -4.13
C LEU A 120 -6.95 14.66 -3.97
N SER A 121 -6.21 15.40 -4.83
CA SER A 121 -4.74 15.39 -4.89
C SER A 121 -4.07 15.70 -3.56
N GLU A 122 -4.54 16.71 -2.81
CA GLU A 122 -3.89 17.16 -1.56
C GLU A 122 -3.93 16.12 -0.42
N ARG A 123 -4.86 15.18 -0.48
CA ARG A 123 -5.03 14.14 0.54
C ARG A 123 -4.82 12.72 0.03
N THR A 124 -4.34 12.59 -1.21
CA THR A 124 -3.98 11.31 -1.81
C THR A 124 -2.47 11.16 -1.84
N MET A 125 -2.01 10.03 -1.33
CA MET A 125 -0.68 9.50 -1.55
C MET A 125 -0.79 8.25 -2.42
N THR A 126 0.32 7.88 -3.05
CA THR A 126 0.43 6.66 -3.83
C THR A 126 1.56 5.82 -3.28
N SER A 127 1.39 4.52 -3.23
CA SER A 127 2.46 3.60 -2.86
C SER A 127 2.58 2.45 -3.88
N GLY A 128 3.68 1.73 -3.82
CA GLY A 128 3.87 0.57 -4.70
C GLY A 128 5.28 0.02 -4.67
N THR A 129 5.44 -1.18 -5.23
CA THR A 129 6.72 -1.89 -5.27
C THR A 129 7.51 -1.64 -6.55
N GLU A 130 6.88 -1.10 -7.59
CA GLU A 130 7.46 -0.95 -8.93
C GLU A 130 8.13 0.43 -9.09
N ILE A 131 9.47 0.45 -9.10
CA ILE A 131 10.23 1.70 -9.28
C ILE A 131 9.84 2.48 -10.55
N PRO A 132 9.59 1.83 -11.72
CA PRO A 132 9.12 2.56 -12.89
C PRO A 132 7.79 3.29 -12.69
N THR A 133 6.83 2.69 -11.95
CA THR A 133 5.56 3.34 -11.60
C THR A 133 5.79 4.55 -10.69
N ILE A 134 6.64 4.42 -9.65
CA ILE A 134 6.97 5.52 -8.75
C ILE A 134 7.57 6.71 -9.50
N ARG A 135 8.47 6.47 -10.46
CA ARG A 135 9.06 7.52 -11.30
C ARG A 135 8.03 8.16 -12.21
N MET A 136 7.21 7.33 -12.89
CA MET A 136 6.16 7.83 -13.76
C MET A 136 5.18 8.73 -13.02
N LEU A 137 4.76 8.35 -11.81
CA LEU A 137 3.91 9.18 -10.95
C LEU A 137 4.61 10.50 -10.56
N GLY A 138 5.92 10.47 -10.31
CA GLY A 138 6.69 11.69 -10.04
C GLY A 138 6.75 12.66 -11.22
N GLU A 139 6.70 12.15 -12.44
CA GLU A 139 6.68 12.96 -13.67
C GLU A 139 5.25 13.46 -13.97
N LEU A 140 4.24 12.60 -13.81
CA LEU A 140 2.85 12.92 -14.13
C LEU A 140 2.17 13.79 -13.07
N ALA A 141 2.48 13.56 -11.79
CA ALA A 141 1.78 14.18 -10.67
C ALA A 141 2.76 14.45 -9.50
N PRO A 142 3.66 15.43 -9.66
CA PRO A 142 4.63 15.76 -8.61
C PRO A 142 3.99 16.25 -7.31
N GLU A 143 2.73 16.66 -7.34
CA GLU A 143 1.93 17.09 -6.19
C GLU A 143 1.42 15.92 -5.35
N LEU A 144 1.39 14.70 -5.89
CA LEU A 144 0.99 13.51 -5.12
C LEU A 144 2.17 12.98 -4.31
N SER A 145 1.97 12.80 -3.01
CA SER A 145 2.94 12.12 -2.17
C SER A 145 3.15 10.68 -2.62
N ARG A 146 4.41 10.21 -2.61
CA ARG A 146 4.77 8.88 -3.11
C ARG A 146 5.44 8.05 -2.05
N GLY A 147 5.05 6.78 -1.99
CA GLY A 147 5.62 5.78 -1.12
C GLY A 147 6.31 4.66 -1.89
N TRP A 148 7.39 4.16 -1.32
CA TRP A 148 8.08 2.98 -1.83
C TRP A 148 7.84 1.78 -0.94
N THR A 149 7.12 0.78 -1.45
CA THR A 149 6.75 -0.43 -0.71
C THR A 149 7.81 -1.53 -0.87
N MET A 150 8.23 -2.11 0.24
CA MET A 150 9.25 -3.16 0.31
C MET A 150 8.92 -4.25 1.34
N PRO A 151 9.31 -5.50 1.10
CA PRO A 151 9.82 -6.02 -0.17
C PRO A 151 8.68 -6.31 -1.14
N ARG A 152 9.00 -6.49 -2.41
CA ARG A 152 8.06 -7.11 -3.33
C ARG A 152 7.92 -8.59 -2.96
N VAL A 153 6.81 -8.97 -2.32
CA VAL A 153 6.52 -10.35 -1.94
C VAL A 153 5.74 -11.02 -3.07
N SER A 154 6.41 -11.90 -3.81
CA SER A 154 5.77 -12.66 -4.90
C SER A 154 5.27 -14.04 -4.46
N ARG A 155 5.65 -14.51 -3.27
CA ARG A 155 5.27 -15.82 -2.74
C ARG A 155 5.49 -15.88 -1.24
N ASP A 156 4.48 -16.36 -0.50
CA ASP A 156 4.63 -16.61 0.94
C ASP A 156 5.38 -17.91 1.19
N TRP A 157 6.71 -17.78 1.29
CA TRP A 157 7.60 -18.91 1.57
C TRP A 157 7.58 -19.36 3.03
N THR A 158 6.93 -18.60 3.93
CA THR A 158 6.86 -18.92 5.36
C THR A 158 6.00 -20.15 5.61
N LYS A 159 5.11 -20.50 4.69
CA LYS A 159 4.28 -21.70 4.75
C LYS A 159 5.01 -23.00 4.45
N SER A 160 6.26 -22.93 3.94
CA SER A 160 7.07 -24.11 3.66
C SER A 160 7.92 -24.51 4.88
N ARG A 161 7.74 -25.73 5.40
CA ARG A 161 8.52 -26.25 6.54
C ARG A 161 10.03 -26.36 6.25
N ILE A 162 10.40 -26.63 5.00
CA ILE A 162 11.78 -26.83 4.58
C ILE A 162 12.48 -25.50 4.27
N GLY A 163 11.72 -24.48 3.87
CA GLY A 163 12.25 -23.17 3.49
C GLY A 163 12.48 -22.19 4.65
N LYS A 164 11.91 -22.45 5.84
CA LYS A 164 11.96 -21.50 6.98
C LYS A 164 13.36 -20.97 7.33
N PRO A 165 14.41 -21.80 7.54
CA PRO A 165 15.71 -21.27 7.92
C PRO A 165 16.35 -20.43 6.81
N LEU A 166 16.14 -20.81 5.54
CA LEU A 166 16.67 -20.07 4.40
C LEU A 166 15.96 -18.72 4.24
N VAL A 167 14.65 -18.70 4.47
CA VAL A 167 13.83 -17.46 4.48
C VAL A 167 14.27 -16.54 5.60
N LEU A 168 14.48 -17.06 6.81
CA LEU A 168 14.94 -16.26 7.96
C LEU A 168 16.32 -15.65 7.71
N ALA A 169 17.27 -16.43 7.15
CA ALA A 169 18.59 -15.93 6.77
C ALA A 169 18.50 -14.85 5.66
N GLY A 170 17.65 -15.08 4.66
CA GLY A 170 17.36 -14.10 3.62
C GLY A 170 16.75 -12.81 4.16
N MET A 171 15.78 -12.92 5.08
CA MET A 171 15.19 -11.77 5.76
C MET A 171 16.20 -11.00 6.61
N ALA A 172 17.08 -11.69 7.35
CA ALA A 172 18.14 -11.04 8.14
C ALA A 172 19.11 -10.27 7.23
N THR A 173 19.52 -10.87 6.12
CA THR A 173 20.37 -10.21 5.12
C THR A 173 19.70 -8.99 4.49
N LEU A 174 18.44 -9.14 4.11
CA LEU A 174 17.66 -8.04 3.54
C LEU A 174 17.52 -6.91 4.56
N ARG A 175 17.13 -7.24 5.80
CA ARG A 175 17.00 -6.28 6.91
C ARG A 175 18.29 -5.49 7.16
N ALA A 176 19.45 -6.14 7.07
CA ALA A 176 20.75 -5.48 7.25
C ALA A 176 21.11 -4.54 6.08
N ARG A 177 20.66 -4.82 4.86
CA ARG A 177 20.95 -4.02 3.66
C ARG A 177 19.97 -2.87 3.42
N LEU A 178 18.75 -2.98 3.93
CA LEU A 178 17.69 -1.99 3.71
C LEU A 178 18.07 -0.56 4.12
N PRO A 179 18.70 -0.28 5.28
CA PRO A 179 19.04 1.09 5.67
C PRO A 179 19.94 1.79 4.63
N ARG A 180 20.96 1.08 4.13
CA ARG A 180 21.84 1.63 3.08
C ARG A 180 21.09 1.83 1.76
N ARG A 181 20.24 0.89 1.41
CA ARG A 181 19.43 0.96 0.20
C ARG A 181 18.49 2.16 0.22
N VAL A 182 17.79 2.39 1.33
CA VAL A 182 16.89 3.53 1.50
C VAL A 182 17.65 4.85 1.37
N ARG A 183 18.79 5.03 2.08
CA ARG A 183 19.59 6.26 1.96
C ARG A 183 20.05 6.55 0.53
N ASN A 184 20.37 5.51 -0.24
CA ASN A 184 20.88 5.69 -1.60
C ASN A 184 19.75 5.91 -2.64
N GLU A 185 18.62 5.22 -2.50
CA GLU A 185 17.60 5.16 -3.54
C GLU A 185 16.40 6.09 -3.27
N ALA A 186 15.98 6.27 -2.02
CA ALA A 186 14.79 7.07 -1.72
C ALA A 186 14.89 8.53 -2.20
N PRO A 187 16.01 9.25 -2.01
CA PRO A 187 16.15 10.61 -2.53
C PRO A 187 16.10 10.66 -4.06
N LEU A 188 16.65 9.64 -4.75
CA LEU A 188 16.65 9.56 -6.22
C LEU A 188 15.26 9.24 -6.79
N LEU A 189 14.40 8.61 -6.00
CA LEU A 189 13.02 8.32 -6.35
C LEU A 189 12.08 9.47 -6.01
N GLY A 190 12.52 10.40 -5.17
CA GLY A 190 11.69 11.50 -4.67
C GLY A 190 10.47 11.01 -3.90
N VAL A 191 10.63 9.93 -3.13
CA VAL A 191 9.55 9.39 -2.28
C VAL A 191 9.55 10.05 -0.91
N GLU A 192 8.39 10.16 -0.30
CA GLU A 192 8.16 10.78 1.01
C GLU A 192 7.84 9.75 2.09
N SER A 193 7.58 8.51 1.69
CA SER A 193 7.34 7.40 2.62
C SER A 193 7.96 6.09 2.16
N ILE A 194 8.40 5.30 3.15
CA ILE A 194 8.88 3.93 2.97
C ILE A 194 7.88 3.01 3.64
N TRP A 195 7.29 2.13 2.86
CA TRP A 195 6.36 1.12 3.33
C TRP A 195 7.08 -0.21 3.46
N ILE A 196 7.22 -0.72 4.68
CA ILE A 196 8.02 -1.91 4.97
C ILE A 196 7.20 -3.03 5.59
N HIS A 197 7.41 -4.26 5.14
CA HIS A 197 6.87 -5.41 5.86
C HIS A 197 7.42 -5.42 7.30
N HIS A 198 6.54 -5.50 8.29
CA HIS A 198 6.86 -5.32 9.70
C HIS A 198 8.01 -6.21 10.21
N GLY A 199 8.22 -7.41 9.63
CA GLY A 199 9.32 -8.30 9.97
C GLY A 199 10.70 -7.78 9.58
N LEU A 200 10.78 -6.78 8.68
CA LEU A 200 12.03 -6.16 8.22
C LEU A 200 12.30 -4.81 8.88
N ALA A 201 11.38 -4.27 9.65
CA ALA A 201 11.55 -3.02 10.37
C ALA A 201 12.67 -3.12 11.41
N SER A 202 13.43 -2.03 11.56
CA SER A 202 14.51 -1.88 12.56
C SER A 202 14.73 -0.39 12.84
N SER A 203 15.30 -0.06 14.00
CA SER A 203 15.65 1.34 14.32
C SER A 203 16.65 1.93 13.31
N ALA A 204 17.58 1.11 12.81
CA ALA A 204 18.50 1.55 11.75
C ALA A 204 17.79 1.91 10.44
N LEU A 205 16.69 1.19 10.10
CA LEU A 205 15.87 1.52 8.94
C LEU A 205 15.04 2.78 9.19
N ALA A 206 14.49 2.96 10.39
CA ALA A 206 13.76 4.17 10.75
C ALA A 206 14.68 5.40 10.65
N THR A 207 15.87 5.35 11.24
CA THR A 207 16.88 6.41 11.07
C THR A 207 17.21 6.67 9.60
N ALA A 208 17.37 5.61 8.79
CA ALA A 208 17.70 5.78 7.38
C ALA A 208 16.56 6.42 6.57
N ALA A 209 15.31 6.12 6.89
CA ALA A 209 14.14 6.77 6.29
C ALA A 209 14.11 8.25 6.68
N HIS A 210 14.25 8.57 7.97
CA HIS A 210 14.26 9.94 8.47
C HIS A 210 15.41 10.77 7.89
N ASP A 211 16.62 10.22 7.84
CA ASP A 211 17.79 10.86 7.20
C ASP A 211 17.54 11.18 5.71
N SER A 212 16.65 10.43 5.06
CA SER A 212 16.24 10.62 3.67
C SER A 212 15.00 11.49 3.50
N GLY A 213 14.47 12.07 4.57
CA GLY A 213 13.26 12.89 4.56
C GLY A 213 11.96 12.07 4.43
N CYS A 214 12.01 10.76 4.67
CA CYS A 214 10.86 9.87 4.52
C CYS A 214 10.26 9.45 5.86
N THR A 215 8.94 9.29 5.91
CA THR A 215 8.27 8.56 6.98
C THR A 215 8.42 7.05 6.77
N LEU A 216 8.50 6.27 7.85
CA LEU A 216 8.52 4.81 7.80
C LEU A 216 7.18 4.23 8.25
N ILE A 217 6.50 3.51 7.36
CA ILE A 217 5.19 2.88 7.63
C ILE A 217 5.35 1.36 7.58
N ALA A 218 4.92 0.67 8.64
CA ALA A 218 5.01 -0.79 8.71
C ALA A 218 3.68 -1.45 8.33
N TRP A 219 3.72 -2.50 7.48
CA TRP A 219 2.57 -3.30 7.04
C TRP A 219 2.85 -4.81 7.13
N THR A 220 1.90 -5.70 7.21
CA THR A 220 0.61 -5.50 7.83
C THR A 220 0.73 -5.97 9.25
N VAL A 221 0.32 -5.17 10.22
CA VAL A 221 0.56 -5.41 11.65
C VAL A 221 -0.78 -5.62 12.36
N ASP A 222 -1.06 -6.85 12.71
CA ASP A 222 -2.34 -7.27 13.29
C ASP A 222 -2.23 -7.73 14.76
N GLU A 223 -1.18 -7.28 15.45
CA GLU A 223 -0.93 -7.62 16.84
C GLU A 223 -0.48 -6.38 17.63
N ALA A 224 -1.22 -6.01 18.69
CA ALA A 224 -0.92 -4.84 19.50
C ALA A 224 0.49 -4.85 20.15
N PRO A 225 1.03 -5.99 20.65
CA PRO A 225 2.41 -6.03 21.11
C PRO A 225 3.41 -5.64 20.02
N ARG A 226 3.20 -6.15 18.79
CA ARG A 226 4.07 -5.82 17.66
C ARG A 226 3.99 -4.36 17.24
N MET A 227 2.82 -3.75 17.32
CA MET A 227 2.66 -2.31 17.08
C MET A 227 3.50 -1.48 18.05
N ARG A 228 3.50 -1.85 19.36
CA ARG A 228 4.33 -1.17 20.38
C ARG A 228 5.83 -1.33 20.12
N GLU A 229 6.28 -2.51 19.74
CA GLU A 229 7.69 -2.75 19.37
C GLU A 229 8.11 -1.87 18.18
N LEU A 230 7.28 -1.76 17.16
CA LEU A 230 7.55 -0.95 15.98
C LEU A 230 7.60 0.54 16.32
N ALA A 231 6.68 1.02 17.15
CA ALA A 231 6.70 2.38 17.66
C ALA A 231 8.01 2.68 18.43
N ALA A 232 8.45 1.77 19.28
CA ALA A 232 9.73 1.89 20.01
C ALA A 232 10.97 1.87 19.09
N MET A 233 10.86 1.29 17.88
CA MET A 233 11.90 1.32 16.85
C MET A 233 11.94 2.62 16.05
N GLY A 234 10.98 3.54 16.24
CA GLY A 234 10.88 4.79 15.49
C GLY A 234 10.08 4.68 14.21
N VAL A 235 9.17 3.69 14.09
CA VAL A 235 8.22 3.60 12.97
C VAL A 235 7.15 4.69 13.13
N ASP A 236 6.90 5.46 12.08
CA ASP A 236 6.01 6.63 12.08
C ASP A 236 4.54 6.27 11.86
N GLY A 237 4.29 5.20 11.13
CA GLY A 237 2.94 4.75 10.79
C GLY A 237 2.80 3.23 10.82
N ILE A 238 1.60 2.77 11.12
CA ILE A 238 1.25 1.35 11.12
C ILE A 238 0.01 1.12 10.27
N CYS A 239 0.13 0.18 9.33
CA CYS A 239 -0.94 -0.30 8.48
C CYS A 239 -1.45 -1.65 9.01
N THR A 240 -2.75 -1.72 9.34
CA THR A 240 -3.39 -2.89 9.97
C THR A 240 -4.73 -3.23 9.34
N ASN A 241 -5.06 -4.53 9.31
CA ASN A 241 -6.41 -4.99 8.96
C ASN A 241 -7.45 -4.71 10.07
N ASP A 242 -6.98 -4.56 11.32
CA ASP A 242 -7.84 -4.31 12.48
C ASP A 242 -7.50 -2.97 13.16
N PRO A 243 -8.04 -1.85 12.70
CA PRO A 243 -7.73 -0.54 13.27
C PRO A 243 -8.17 -0.37 14.72
N ARG A 244 -9.04 -1.23 15.28
CA ARG A 244 -9.39 -1.22 16.71
C ARG A 244 -8.18 -1.45 17.61
N LEU A 245 -7.13 -2.10 17.08
CA LEU A 245 -5.88 -2.34 17.81
C LEU A 245 -5.15 -1.04 18.21
N PHE A 246 -5.41 0.07 17.52
CA PHE A 246 -4.80 1.37 17.87
C PHE A 246 -5.23 1.89 19.25
N ALA A 247 -6.39 1.48 19.75
CA ALA A 247 -6.82 1.81 21.10
C ALA A 247 -5.84 1.31 22.20
N HIS A 248 -5.10 0.23 21.93
CA HIS A 248 -4.12 -0.36 22.83
C HIS A 248 -2.74 0.31 22.79
N LEU A 249 -2.56 1.39 22.00
CA LEU A 249 -1.31 2.15 21.90
C LEU A 249 -1.35 3.47 22.68
N GLN A 250 -2.50 3.82 23.25
CA GLN A 250 -2.72 5.08 23.97
C GLN A 250 -2.48 4.96 25.50
N GLY A 251 -1.85 3.85 25.95
CA GLY A 251 -1.55 3.57 27.36
C GLY A 251 -0.07 3.69 27.69
#